data_49e5b856350fa062829bb7ad73b84cc3
#
_entry.id   49e5b856350fa062829bb7ad73b84cc3
#
_cell.length_a   1.000
_cell.length_b   1.000
_cell.length_c   1.000
_cell.angle_alpha   90.00
_cell.angle_beta   90.00
_cell.angle_gamma   90.00
#
_symmetry.space_group_name_H-M   'P 1'
#
loop_
_entity.id
_entity.type
_entity.pdbx_description
1 polymer ?
#
loop_
_entity_poly.entity_id
_entity_poly.type
_entity_poly.pdbx_seq_one_letter_code
_entity_poly.pdbx_strand_id
1 'polypeptide(L)'
;MQIGIVIYEDNNNLRESLCNLITFSSNLLLLGNYARVDDVTAQVKELEPDVILMDIDMPGMNGIEAVKKIRSFNQQVQIIMLTVFDDNRHVLDAICAGASGYLLKKYISDHLTDAITQVLQGEAPMSPGIARMVVQGMQQLPKPAVANYNLTNREKEILHILSKGNSYKLIAAGLAISIDTVRTHIKNIYEKLQVHSQTEAVSKAVNERLV
;
A
#
# COMPACT_ATOMS: atom_id res chain seq x y z
N MET A 1 -11.00 -27.10 -10.03
CA MET A 1 -11.27 -26.41 -8.77
C MET A 1 -12.00 -25.13 -9.14
N GLN A 2 -13.13 -24.83 -8.51
CA GLN A 2 -13.85 -23.58 -8.78
C GLN A 2 -13.26 -22.48 -7.92
N ILE A 3 -13.22 -21.26 -8.45
CA ILE A 3 -12.71 -20.07 -7.78
C ILE A 3 -13.83 -19.46 -6.94
N GLY A 4 -13.65 -19.36 -5.63
CA GLY A 4 -14.61 -18.81 -4.68
C GLY A 4 -14.66 -17.28 -4.72
N ILE A 5 -15.83 -16.72 -5.01
CA ILE A 5 -16.05 -15.28 -5.16
C ILE A 5 -17.01 -14.77 -4.09
N VAL A 6 -16.66 -13.66 -3.45
CA VAL A 6 -17.56 -12.87 -2.59
C VAL A 6 -17.75 -11.49 -3.20
N ILE A 7 -18.96 -10.96 -3.16
CA ILE A 7 -19.33 -9.67 -3.73
C ILE A 7 -19.81 -8.73 -2.61
N TYR A 8 -19.28 -7.51 -2.58
CA TYR A 8 -19.77 -6.39 -1.77
C TYR A 8 -20.16 -5.25 -2.70
N GLU A 9 -21.45 -4.99 -2.82
CA GLU A 9 -22.02 -3.97 -3.72
C GLU A 9 -23.38 -3.55 -3.16
N ASP A 10 -23.60 -2.27 -2.91
CA ASP A 10 -24.84 -1.76 -2.33
C ASP A 10 -25.98 -1.64 -3.35
N ASN A 11 -25.66 -1.40 -4.61
CA ASN A 11 -26.64 -1.32 -5.69
C ASN A 11 -27.19 -2.72 -6.03
N ASN A 12 -28.47 -2.95 -5.71
CA ASN A 12 -29.14 -4.25 -5.90
C ASN A 12 -29.06 -4.74 -7.36
N ASN A 13 -29.32 -3.87 -8.33
CA ASN A 13 -29.36 -4.27 -9.75
C ASN A 13 -27.95 -4.69 -10.24
N LEU A 14 -26.93 -3.96 -9.84
CA LEU A 14 -25.55 -4.31 -10.19
C LEU A 14 -25.10 -5.57 -9.46
N ARG A 15 -25.45 -5.71 -8.17
CA ARG A 15 -25.12 -6.91 -7.39
C ARG A 15 -25.74 -8.16 -8.01
N GLU A 16 -27.03 -8.11 -8.42
CA GLU A 16 -27.70 -9.22 -9.13
C GLU A 16 -27.01 -9.52 -10.47
N SER A 17 -26.65 -8.49 -11.23
CA SER A 17 -25.93 -8.66 -12.49
C SER A 17 -24.57 -9.35 -12.30
N LEU A 18 -23.82 -8.95 -11.26
CA LEU A 18 -22.55 -9.59 -10.88
C LEU A 18 -22.77 -11.06 -10.46
N CYS A 19 -23.77 -11.33 -9.63
CA CYS A 19 -24.13 -12.71 -9.24
C CYS A 19 -24.44 -13.58 -10.46
N ASN A 20 -25.19 -13.06 -11.41
CA ASN A 20 -25.50 -13.77 -12.65
C ASN A 20 -24.24 -14.05 -13.47
N LEU A 21 -23.36 -13.06 -13.67
CA LEU A 21 -22.09 -13.24 -14.38
C LEU A 21 -21.22 -14.34 -13.75
N ILE A 22 -21.12 -14.35 -12.42
CA ILE A 22 -20.36 -15.38 -11.70
C ILE A 22 -21.02 -16.74 -11.85
N THR A 23 -22.33 -16.83 -11.68
CA THR A 23 -23.08 -18.10 -11.71
C THR A 23 -23.09 -18.74 -13.12
N PHE A 24 -23.09 -17.94 -14.18
CA PHE A 24 -22.99 -18.43 -15.55
C PHE A 24 -21.57 -18.90 -15.94
N SER A 25 -20.56 -18.57 -15.16
CA SER A 25 -19.18 -18.99 -15.41
C SER A 25 -18.91 -20.34 -14.76
N SER A 26 -18.58 -21.36 -15.53
CA SER A 26 -18.42 -22.74 -15.05
C SER A 26 -17.26 -22.95 -14.05
N ASN A 27 -16.28 -22.05 -14.06
CA ASN A 27 -15.08 -22.06 -13.22
C ASN A 27 -15.15 -21.16 -11.97
N LEU A 28 -16.23 -20.37 -11.82
CA LEU A 28 -16.46 -19.50 -10.68
C LEU A 28 -17.55 -20.05 -9.76
N LEU A 29 -17.41 -19.79 -8.46
CA LEU A 29 -18.39 -20.18 -7.43
C LEU A 29 -18.73 -18.95 -6.59
N LEU A 30 -19.98 -18.53 -6.59
CA LEU A 30 -20.47 -17.46 -5.73
C LEU A 30 -20.61 -17.99 -4.29
N LEU A 31 -19.74 -17.54 -3.38
CA LEU A 31 -19.78 -17.91 -1.96
C LEU A 31 -20.71 -17.01 -1.15
N GLY A 32 -20.83 -15.74 -1.55
CA GLY A 32 -21.70 -14.78 -0.87
C GLY A 32 -21.82 -13.45 -1.62
N ASN A 33 -22.90 -12.73 -1.35
CA ASN A 33 -23.09 -11.37 -1.85
C ASN A 33 -23.73 -10.50 -0.78
N TYR A 34 -23.24 -9.31 -0.58
CA TYR A 34 -23.59 -8.43 0.53
C TYR A 34 -23.75 -6.99 0.07
N ALA A 35 -24.78 -6.31 0.60
CA ALA A 35 -25.04 -4.89 0.35
C ALA A 35 -24.25 -3.98 1.33
N ARG A 36 -23.54 -4.55 2.30
CA ARG A 36 -22.82 -3.84 3.37
C ARG A 36 -21.56 -4.61 3.76
N VAL A 37 -20.61 -3.90 4.33
CA VAL A 37 -19.30 -4.45 4.76
C VAL A 37 -19.11 -4.49 6.29
N ASP A 38 -20.17 -4.27 7.06
CA ASP A 38 -20.08 -4.18 8.53
C ASP A 38 -19.48 -5.46 9.13
N ASP A 39 -19.86 -6.63 8.62
CA ASP A 39 -19.44 -7.95 9.07
C ASP A 39 -18.33 -8.57 8.20
N VAL A 40 -17.64 -7.78 7.39
CA VAL A 40 -16.66 -8.25 6.40
C VAL A 40 -15.61 -9.20 7.00
N THR A 41 -15.17 -8.94 8.23
CA THR A 41 -14.16 -9.78 8.90
C THR A 41 -14.68 -11.20 9.19
N ALA A 42 -15.91 -11.33 9.68
CA ALA A 42 -16.53 -12.63 9.96
C ALA A 42 -16.80 -13.39 8.65
N GLN A 43 -17.41 -12.71 7.67
CA GLN A 43 -17.75 -13.27 6.38
C GLN A 43 -16.54 -13.79 5.60
N VAL A 44 -15.46 -13.01 5.54
CA VAL A 44 -14.23 -13.42 4.82
C VAL A 44 -13.54 -14.59 5.52
N LYS A 45 -13.56 -14.65 6.86
CA LYS A 45 -12.98 -15.78 7.61
C LYS A 45 -13.80 -17.06 7.48
N GLU A 46 -15.12 -16.96 7.38
CA GLU A 46 -16.02 -18.10 7.26
C GLU A 46 -16.03 -18.68 5.84
N LEU A 47 -16.06 -17.80 4.84
CA LEU A 47 -16.21 -18.19 3.44
C LEU A 47 -14.90 -18.49 2.73
N GLU A 48 -13.79 -18.01 3.26
CA GLU A 48 -12.43 -18.18 2.70
C GLU A 48 -12.35 -17.97 1.18
N PRO A 49 -12.83 -16.81 0.66
CA PRO A 49 -12.88 -16.57 -0.77
C PRO A 49 -11.47 -16.46 -1.39
N ASP A 50 -11.36 -16.87 -2.66
CA ASP A 50 -10.18 -16.62 -3.47
C ASP A 50 -10.12 -15.17 -3.95
N VAL A 51 -11.29 -14.63 -4.35
CA VAL A 51 -11.41 -13.26 -4.85
C VAL A 51 -12.60 -12.54 -4.21
N ILE A 52 -12.40 -11.29 -3.86
CA ILE A 52 -13.44 -10.38 -3.39
C ILE A 52 -13.65 -9.28 -4.44
N LEU A 53 -14.88 -9.08 -4.85
CA LEU A 53 -15.30 -7.92 -5.62
C LEU A 53 -15.88 -6.90 -4.64
N MET A 54 -15.26 -5.73 -4.56
CA MET A 54 -15.52 -4.72 -3.52
C MET A 54 -15.86 -3.37 -4.14
N ASP A 55 -17.08 -2.90 -3.94
CA ASP A 55 -17.42 -1.51 -4.25
C ASP A 55 -16.73 -0.55 -3.27
N ILE A 56 -16.40 0.64 -3.75
CA ILE A 56 -15.83 1.70 -2.91
C ILE A 56 -16.91 2.38 -2.07
N ASP A 57 -18.01 2.77 -2.71
CA ASP A 57 -19.06 3.58 -2.08
C ASP A 57 -20.12 2.71 -1.42
N MET A 58 -19.78 2.21 -0.25
CA MET A 58 -20.68 1.39 0.54
C MET A 58 -21.25 2.19 1.72
N PRO A 59 -22.52 1.97 2.10
CA PRO A 59 -23.12 2.65 3.24
C PRO A 59 -22.48 2.19 4.57
N GLY A 60 -22.15 3.17 5.42
CA GLY A 60 -21.48 2.93 6.70
C GLY A 60 -19.97 2.96 6.55
N MET A 61 -19.32 1.81 6.53
CA MET A 61 -17.90 1.67 6.24
C MET A 61 -17.70 1.60 4.72
N ASN A 62 -16.77 2.40 4.16
CA ASN A 62 -16.46 2.33 2.73
C ASN A 62 -15.60 1.09 2.38
N GLY A 63 -15.58 0.74 1.09
CA GLY A 63 -14.84 -0.43 0.60
C GLY A 63 -13.33 -0.35 0.85
N ILE A 64 -12.71 0.82 0.83
CA ILE A 64 -11.28 1.00 1.09
C ILE A 64 -10.95 0.68 2.55
N GLU A 65 -11.80 1.09 3.49
CA GLU A 65 -11.65 0.74 4.91
C GLU A 65 -11.86 -0.76 5.14
N ALA A 66 -12.80 -1.37 4.41
CA ALA A 66 -13.00 -2.82 4.43
C ALA A 66 -11.76 -3.57 3.94
N VAL A 67 -11.11 -3.12 2.86
CA VAL A 67 -9.84 -3.67 2.38
C VAL A 67 -8.77 -3.61 3.47
N LYS A 68 -8.58 -2.46 4.14
CA LYS A 68 -7.61 -2.33 5.24
C LYS A 68 -7.90 -3.34 6.37
N LYS A 69 -9.17 -3.51 6.73
CA LYS A 69 -9.58 -4.52 7.71
C LYS A 69 -9.24 -5.94 7.26
N ILE A 70 -9.56 -6.32 6.02
CA ILE A 70 -9.23 -7.64 5.47
C ILE A 70 -7.73 -7.85 5.50
N ARG A 71 -6.94 -6.89 5.05
CA ARG A 71 -5.47 -6.98 5.00
C ARG A 71 -4.81 -7.10 6.37
N SER A 72 -5.47 -6.67 7.44
CA SER A 72 -4.95 -6.85 8.79
C SER A 72 -4.88 -8.32 9.25
N PHE A 73 -5.65 -9.23 8.63
CA PHE A 73 -5.67 -10.66 8.98
C PHE A 73 -5.50 -11.61 7.78
N ASN A 74 -5.72 -11.14 6.54
CA ASN A 74 -5.57 -11.95 5.33
C ASN A 74 -4.85 -11.15 4.24
N GLN A 75 -3.60 -11.56 3.94
CA GLN A 75 -2.76 -10.95 2.91
C GLN A 75 -2.88 -11.65 1.55
N GLN A 76 -3.53 -12.82 1.48
CA GLN A 76 -3.52 -13.68 0.30
C GLN A 76 -4.76 -13.52 -0.57
N VAL A 77 -5.94 -13.27 0.02
CA VAL A 77 -7.17 -13.09 -0.74
C VAL A 77 -7.03 -11.96 -1.76
N GLN A 78 -7.43 -12.20 -3.00
CA GLN A 78 -7.37 -11.18 -4.04
C GLN A 78 -8.57 -10.23 -3.92
N ILE A 79 -8.35 -8.93 -4.02
CA ILE A 79 -9.42 -7.92 -3.89
C ILE A 79 -9.42 -7.03 -5.12
N ILE A 80 -10.49 -7.09 -5.90
CA ILE A 80 -10.73 -6.23 -7.05
C ILE A 80 -11.73 -5.14 -6.63
N MET A 81 -11.28 -3.88 -6.67
CA MET A 81 -12.16 -2.76 -6.42
C MET A 81 -13.06 -2.49 -7.62
N LEU A 82 -14.34 -2.26 -7.35
CA LEU A 82 -15.33 -1.84 -8.34
C LEU A 82 -15.71 -0.39 -8.08
N THR A 83 -15.78 0.45 -9.12
CA THR A 83 -16.12 1.85 -8.94
C THR A 83 -16.71 2.49 -10.18
N VAL A 84 -17.50 3.52 -9.98
CA VAL A 84 -17.97 4.42 -11.04
C VAL A 84 -16.95 5.55 -11.29
N PHE A 85 -16.06 5.80 -10.34
CA PHE A 85 -15.14 6.93 -10.36
C PHE A 85 -13.80 6.57 -11.00
N ASP A 86 -13.30 7.53 -11.75
CA ASP A 86 -11.97 7.56 -12.33
C ASP A 86 -11.13 8.72 -11.75
N ASP A 87 -11.34 9.06 -10.46
CA ASP A 87 -10.55 10.08 -9.80
C ASP A 87 -9.28 9.53 -9.12
N ASN A 88 -8.21 10.33 -9.17
CA ASN A 88 -6.87 9.92 -8.73
C ASN A 88 -6.78 9.54 -7.26
N ARG A 89 -7.61 10.10 -6.39
CA ARG A 89 -7.46 9.97 -4.94
C ARG A 89 -7.97 8.61 -4.45
N HIS A 90 -9.17 8.21 -4.85
CA HIS A 90 -9.75 6.92 -4.48
C HIS A 90 -8.97 5.73 -5.04
N VAL A 91 -8.44 5.86 -6.27
CA VAL A 91 -7.60 4.82 -6.89
C VAL A 91 -6.34 4.57 -6.06
N LEU A 92 -5.62 5.63 -5.70
CA LEU A 92 -4.40 5.49 -4.90
C LEU A 92 -4.66 4.97 -3.50
N ASP A 93 -5.71 5.47 -2.84
CA ASP A 93 -6.07 5.03 -1.49
C ASP A 93 -6.44 3.54 -1.46
N ALA A 94 -7.13 3.03 -2.50
CA ALA A 94 -7.47 1.62 -2.62
C ALA A 94 -6.22 0.74 -2.82
N ILE A 95 -5.29 1.15 -3.68
CA ILE A 95 -4.04 0.43 -3.92
C ILE A 95 -3.17 0.44 -2.66
N CYS A 96 -3.02 1.59 -2.00
CA CYS A 96 -2.28 1.70 -0.74
C CYS A 96 -2.94 0.89 0.40
N ALA A 97 -4.26 0.69 0.34
CA ALA A 97 -4.97 -0.19 1.27
C ALA A 97 -4.70 -1.69 1.01
N GLY A 98 -4.14 -2.05 -0.14
CA GLY A 98 -3.80 -3.42 -0.52
C GLY A 98 -4.78 -4.08 -1.49
N ALA A 99 -5.53 -3.31 -2.28
CA ALA A 99 -6.31 -3.85 -3.40
C ALA A 99 -5.38 -4.49 -4.44
N SER A 100 -5.81 -5.61 -5.02
CA SER A 100 -5.05 -6.38 -6.01
C SER A 100 -5.37 -5.94 -7.45
N GLY A 101 -6.55 -5.36 -7.66
CA GLY A 101 -7.00 -4.87 -8.97
C GLY A 101 -8.03 -3.76 -8.83
N TYR A 102 -8.32 -3.10 -9.95
CA TYR A 102 -9.24 -1.96 -9.99
C TYR A 102 -10.01 -1.93 -11.31
N LEU A 103 -11.33 -2.07 -11.24
CA LEU A 103 -12.18 -2.16 -12.41
C LEU A 103 -13.28 -1.10 -12.37
N LEU A 104 -13.41 -0.33 -13.45
CA LEU A 104 -14.54 0.59 -13.60
C LEU A 104 -15.83 -0.18 -13.85
N LYS A 105 -16.91 0.15 -13.15
CA LYS A 105 -18.22 -0.52 -13.23
C LYS A 105 -18.76 -0.58 -14.67
N LYS A 106 -18.45 0.38 -15.51
CA LYS A 106 -18.86 0.40 -16.93
C LYS A 106 -18.19 -0.68 -17.80
N TYR A 107 -17.11 -1.31 -17.33
CA TYR A 107 -16.39 -2.35 -18.07
C TYR A 107 -16.56 -3.76 -17.47
N ILE A 108 -17.38 -3.91 -16.44
CA ILE A 108 -17.55 -5.19 -15.73
C ILE A 108 -18.00 -6.30 -16.67
N SER A 109 -19.02 -6.05 -17.53
CA SER A 109 -19.59 -7.08 -18.40
C SER A 109 -18.57 -7.74 -19.31
N ASP A 110 -17.57 -6.97 -19.76
CA ASP A 110 -16.61 -7.41 -20.78
C ASP A 110 -15.29 -7.91 -20.15
N HIS A 111 -14.94 -7.44 -18.95
CA HIS A 111 -13.60 -7.65 -18.41
C HIS A 111 -13.53 -8.33 -17.04
N LEU A 112 -14.67 -8.62 -16.40
CA LEU A 112 -14.67 -9.16 -15.03
C LEU A 112 -13.98 -10.53 -14.94
N THR A 113 -14.33 -11.45 -15.84
CA THR A 113 -13.78 -12.82 -15.83
C THR A 113 -12.28 -12.82 -16.11
N ASP A 114 -11.84 -11.97 -17.04
CA ASP A 114 -10.41 -11.80 -17.34
C ASP A 114 -9.68 -11.19 -16.15
N ALA A 115 -10.24 -10.16 -15.51
CA ALA A 115 -9.66 -9.53 -14.33
C ALA A 115 -9.54 -10.51 -13.15
N ILE A 116 -10.54 -11.38 -12.93
CA ILE A 116 -10.46 -12.45 -11.91
C ILE A 116 -9.32 -13.41 -12.24
N THR A 117 -9.16 -13.80 -13.50
CA THR A 117 -8.08 -14.71 -13.91
C THR A 117 -6.71 -14.05 -13.74
N GLN A 118 -6.54 -12.81 -14.18
CA GLN A 118 -5.31 -12.04 -14.08
C GLN A 118 -4.86 -11.85 -12.63
N VAL A 119 -5.78 -11.49 -11.74
CA VAL A 119 -5.43 -11.24 -10.33
C VAL A 119 -4.96 -12.51 -9.62
N LEU A 120 -5.50 -13.68 -9.98
CA LEU A 120 -5.06 -14.98 -9.45
C LEU A 120 -3.70 -15.41 -9.99
N GLN A 121 -3.28 -14.88 -11.14
CA GLN A 121 -1.94 -15.07 -11.70
C GLN A 121 -0.90 -14.08 -11.12
N GLY A 122 -1.31 -13.20 -10.20
CA GLY A 122 -0.46 -12.19 -9.59
C GLY A 122 -0.34 -10.91 -10.42
N GLU A 123 -1.16 -10.75 -11.45
CA GLU A 123 -1.26 -9.50 -12.21
C GLU A 123 -2.16 -8.49 -11.48
N ALA A 124 -2.07 -7.22 -11.85
CA ALA A 124 -2.90 -6.14 -11.32
C ALA A 124 -3.82 -5.60 -12.43
N PRO A 125 -5.02 -6.20 -12.63
CA PRO A 125 -5.95 -5.77 -13.66
C PRO A 125 -6.39 -4.32 -13.42
N MET A 126 -6.14 -3.46 -14.40
CA MET A 126 -6.51 -2.05 -14.39
C MET A 126 -6.84 -1.57 -15.79
N SER A 127 -7.85 -0.71 -15.93
CA SER A 127 -8.04 -0.02 -17.20
C SER A 127 -6.86 0.94 -17.47
N PRO A 128 -6.55 1.25 -18.75
CA PRO A 128 -5.44 2.15 -19.07
C PRO A 128 -5.52 3.53 -18.39
N GLY A 129 -6.75 4.04 -18.19
CA GLY A 129 -6.98 5.29 -17.46
C GLY A 129 -6.56 5.18 -15.98
N ILE A 130 -6.96 4.10 -15.32
CA ILE A 130 -6.61 3.82 -13.92
C ILE A 130 -5.09 3.64 -13.77
N ALA A 131 -4.44 2.86 -14.64
CA ALA A 131 -2.99 2.69 -14.61
C ALA A 131 -2.24 4.03 -14.74
N ARG A 132 -2.70 4.92 -15.64
CA ARG A 132 -2.15 6.28 -15.76
C ARG A 132 -2.30 7.10 -14.49
N MET A 133 -3.46 7.02 -13.82
CA MET A 133 -3.72 7.72 -12.56
C MET A 133 -2.80 7.23 -11.44
N VAL A 134 -2.57 5.92 -11.35
CA VAL A 134 -1.60 5.33 -10.41
C VAL A 134 -0.22 5.92 -10.61
N VAL A 135 0.27 5.93 -11.86
CA VAL A 135 1.60 6.48 -12.18
C VAL A 135 1.69 7.97 -11.83
N GLN A 136 0.67 8.76 -12.20
CA GLN A 136 0.63 10.18 -11.87
C GLN A 136 0.56 10.44 -10.37
N GLY A 137 -0.27 9.69 -9.66
CA GLY A 137 -0.42 9.80 -8.22
C GLY A 137 0.86 9.41 -7.47
N MET A 138 1.57 8.37 -7.91
CA MET A 138 2.87 8.01 -7.35
C MET A 138 3.92 9.12 -7.54
N GLN A 139 3.85 9.87 -8.62
CA GLN A 139 4.72 11.04 -8.85
C GLN A 139 4.36 12.22 -7.94
N GLN A 140 3.08 12.34 -7.53
CA GLN A 140 2.58 13.39 -6.66
C GLN A 140 2.62 13.02 -5.18
N LEU A 141 2.86 11.75 -4.84
CA LEU A 141 3.14 11.40 -3.45
C LEU A 141 4.27 12.31 -2.98
N PRO A 142 4.09 13.08 -1.88
CA PRO A 142 5.18 13.86 -1.33
C PRO A 142 6.33 12.88 -1.15
N LYS A 143 7.46 13.18 -1.82
CA LYS A 143 8.71 12.48 -1.47
C LYS A 143 8.75 12.53 0.04
N PRO A 144 8.97 11.39 0.74
CA PRO A 144 8.99 11.39 2.19
C PRO A 144 9.75 12.63 2.61
N ALA A 145 9.08 13.53 3.32
CA ALA A 145 9.68 14.79 3.73
C ALA A 145 10.95 14.34 4.45
N VAL A 146 12.11 14.62 3.85
CA VAL A 146 13.40 14.38 4.52
C VAL A 146 13.24 15.19 5.77
N ALA A 147 13.04 14.53 6.90
CA ALA A 147 12.78 15.20 8.15
C ALA A 147 13.94 16.17 8.33
N ASN A 148 13.63 17.47 8.32
CA ASN A 148 14.66 18.49 8.33
C ASN A 148 15.17 18.65 9.76
N TYR A 149 16.10 17.79 10.14
CA TYR A 149 16.78 17.84 11.43
C TYR A 149 17.78 19.00 11.56
N ASN A 150 17.79 19.93 10.58
CA ASN A 150 18.74 21.05 10.52
C ASN A 150 20.21 20.60 10.68
N LEU A 151 20.53 19.43 10.14
CA LEU A 151 21.90 18.96 10.08
C LEU A 151 22.72 19.85 9.15
N THR A 152 23.85 20.35 9.64
CA THR A 152 24.81 21.07 8.80
C THR A 152 25.44 20.13 7.76
N ASN A 153 26.04 20.67 6.71
CA ASN A 153 26.73 19.85 5.71
C ASN A 153 27.80 18.97 6.34
N ARG A 154 28.50 19.48 7.37
CA ARG A 154 29.53 18.74 8.09
C ARG A 154 28.97 17.59 8.92
N GLU A 155 27.85 17.80 9.56
CA GLU A 155 27.12 16.74 10.30
C GLU A 155 26.61 15.66 9.37
N LYS A 156 26.06 16.00 8.20
CA LYS A 156 25.66 15.03 7.17
C LYS A 156 26.83 14.19 6.67
N GLU A 157 27.97 14.82 6.39
CA GLU A 157 29.19 14.14 5.95
C GLU A 157 29.67 13.13 6.99
N ILE A 158 29.73 13.55 8.26
CA ILE A 158 30.13 12.69 9.37
C ILE A 158 29.16 11.54 9.56
N LEU A 159 27.83 11.81 9.50
CA LEU A 159 26.77 10.80 9.62
C LEU A 159 26.83 9.78 8.47
N HIS A 160 27.11 10.24 7.25
CA HIS A 160 27.30 9.38 6.09
C HIS A 160 28.51 8.44 6.24
N ILE A 161 29.66 8.96 6.70
CA ILE A 161 30.85 8.11 6.92
C ILE A 161 30.60 7.13 8.08
N LEU A 162 29.88 7.57 9.12
CA LEU A 162 29.48 6.74 10.26
C LEU A 162 28.55 5.59 9.85
N SER A 163 27.59 5.85 8.95
CA SER A 163 26.66 4.84 8.45
C SER A 163 27.35 3.73 7.66
N LYS A 164 28.52 3.98 7.12
CA LYS A 164 29.39 2.98 6.48
C LYS A 164 30.20 2.14 7.46
N GLY A 165 29.99 2.27 8.76
CA GLY A 165 30.66 1.49 9.81
C GLY A 165 32.03 2.01 10.21
N ASN A 166 32.43 3.23 9.81
CA ASN A 166 33.72 3.81 10.15
C ASN A 166 33.78 4.24 11.62
N SER A 167 34.92 4.00 12.26
CA SER A 167 35.18 4.48 13.61
C SER A 167 35.46 6.00 13.64
N TYR A 168 35.29 6.65 14.79
CA TYR A 168 35.57 8.08 14.97
C TYR A 168 36.99 8.46 14.58
N LYS A 169 37.96 7.54 14.80
CA LYS A 169 39.35 7.72 14.41
C LYS A 169 39.53 7.78 12.90
N LEU A 170 38.81 6.90 12.16
CA LEU A 170 38.85 6.90 10.71
C LEU A 170 38.13 8.12 10.12
N ILE A 171 37.00 8.54 10.73
CA ILE A 171 36.28 9.76 10.36
C ILE A 171 37.20 10.98 10.54
N ALA A 172 37.90 11.09 11.70
CA ALA A 172 38.83 12.17 11.98
C ALA A 172 39.97 12.26 10.96
N ALA A 173 40.56 11.11 10.63
CA ALA A 173 41.64 11.02 9.64
C ALA A 173 41.15 11.38 8.23
N GLY A 174 39.99 10.84 7.79
CA GLY A 174 39.43 11.09 6.47
C GLY A 174 38.98 12.54 6.25
N LEU A 175 38.58 13.22 7.32
CA LEU A 175 38.09 14.60 7.28
C LEU A 175 39.15 15.65 7.72
N ALA A 176 40.37 15.22 8.03
CA ALA A 176 41.48 16.04 8.51
C ALA A 176 41.12 16.93 9.74
N ILE A 177 40.38 16.36 10.71
CA ILE A 177 39.98 17.03 11.96
C ILE A 177 40.37 16.18 13.18
N SER A 178 40.29 16.78 14.38
CA SER A 178 40.57 16.05 15.61
C SER A 178 39.43 15.06 15.96
N ILE A 179 39.76 13.99 16.69
CA ILE A 179 38.73 13.04 17.20
C ILE A 179 37.75 13.76 18.11
N ASP A 180 38.17 14.75 18.87
CA ASP A 180 37.28 15.52 19.75
C ASP A 180 36.33 16.41 18.97
N THR A 181 36.75 16.93 17.81
CA THR A 181 35.87 17.62 16.89
C THR A 181 34.80 16.66 16.33
N VAL A 182 35.16 15.41 15.97
CA VAL A 182 34.20 14.38 15.55
C VAL A 182 33.20 14.10 16.67
N ARG A 183 33.66 13.91 17.92
CA ARG A 183 32.78 13.69 19.09
C ARG A 183 31.79 14.82 19.29
N THR A 184 32.23 16.07 19.13
CA THR A 184 31.34 17.24 19.24
C THR A 184 30.25 17.21 18.16
N HIS A 185 30.58 16.92 16.90
CA HIS A 185 29.60 16.78 15.83
C HIS A 185 28.67 15.62 16.10
N ILE A 186 29.16 14.49 16.56
CA ILE A 186 28.28 13.31 16.88
C ILE A 186 27.31 13.67 17.99
N LYS A 187 27.72 14.37 19.03
CA LYS A 187 26.80 14.85 20.08
C LYS A 187 25.70 15.74 19.50
N ASN A 188 26.03 16.71 18.66
CA ASN A 188 25.07 17.59 18.01
C ASN A 188 24.12 16.82 17.07
N ILE A 189 24.64 15.81 16.35
CA ILE A 189 23.85 14.92 15.52
C ILE A 189 22.82 14.15 16.37
N TYR A 190 23.23 13.58 17.51
CA TYR A 190 22.33 12.84 18.40
C TYR A 190 21.24 13.75 18.97
N GLU A 191 21.58 14.95 19.39
CA GLU A 191 20.63 15.95 19.87
C GLU A 191 19.61 16.32 18.77
N LYS A 192 20.09 16.60 17.55
CA LYS A 192 19.24 16.97 16.42
C LYS A 192 18.36 15.82 15.94
N LEU A 193 18.87 14.60 15.91
CA LEU A 193 18.14 13.40 15.56
C LEU A 193 17.26 12.85 16.71
N GLN A 194 17.41 13.37 17.93
CA GLN A 194 16.74 12.87 19.14
C GLN A 194 16.99 11.38 19.36
N VAL A 195 18.26 10.97 19.32
CA VAL A 195 18.72 9.60 19.53
C VAL A 195 19.79 9.55 20.62
N HIS A 196 19.99 8.38 21.23
CA HIS A 196 20.90 8.21 22.36
C HIS A 196 22.09 7.29 22.07
N SER A 197 22.15 6.69 20.86
CA SER A 197 23.23 5.76 20.50
C SER A 197 23.63 5.90 19.03
N GLN A 198 24.84 5.40 18.71
CA GLN A 198 25.34 5.32 17.34
C GLN A 198 24.43 4.46 16.47
N THR A 199 23.99 3.32 17.00
CA THR A 199 23.12 2.38 16.27
C THR A 199 21.78 3.02 15.93
N GLU A 200 21.17 3.76 16.87
CA GLU A 200 19.94 4.51 16.61
C GLU A 200 20.15 5.61 15.56
N ALA A 201 21.26 6.37 15.66
CA ALA A 201 21.58 7.43 14.71
C ALA A 201 21.73 6.88 13.28
N VAL A 202 22.45 5.77 13.12
CA VAL A 202 22.67 5.12 11.82
C VAL A 202 21.37 4.54 11.29
N SER A 203 20.61 3.81 12.12
CA SER A 203 19.31 3.25 11.75
C SER A 203 18.35 4.33 11.26
N LYS A 204 18.25 5.43 12.01
CA LYS A 204 17.39 6.56 11.65
C LYS A 204 17.86 7.25 10.35
N ALA A 205 19.16 7.44 10.20
CA ALA A 205 19.74 8.06 9.01
C ALA A 205 19.47 7.25 7.73
N VAL A 206 19.53 5.92 7.82
CA VAL A 206 19.24 5.02 6.69
C VAL A 206 17.73 4.96 6.39
N ASN A 207 16.90 4.76 7.42
CA ASN A 207 15.44 4.63 7.26
C ASN A 207 14.80 5.91 6.71
N GLU A 208 15.30 7.08 7.13
CA GLU A 208 14.78 8.38 6.71
C GLU A 208 15.57 9.00 5.54
N ARG A 209 16.50 8.26 4.96
CA ARG A 209 17.33 8.67 3.79
C ARG A 209 18.04 10.01 4.00
N LEU A 210 18.61 10.22 5.18
CA LEU A 210 19.38 11.42 5.51
C LEU A 210 20.80 11.39 4.94
N VAL A 211 21.26 10.20 4.55
CA VAL A 211 22.61 9.89 4.05
C VAL A 211 22.57 8.91 2.88
#